data_476496fb7b06bcf5e117990545774f9b
#
_entry.id   476496fb7b06bcf5e117990545774f9b
#
_cell.length_a   1.000
_cell.length_b   1.000
_cell.length_c   1.000
_cell.angle_alpha   90.00
_cell.angle_beta   90.00
_cell.angle_gamma   90.00
#
_symmetry.space_group_name_H-M   'P 1'
#
loop_
_entity.id
_entity.type
_entity.pdbx_description
1 polymer ?
#
loop_
_entity_poly.entity_id
_entity_poly.type
_entity_poly.pdbx_seq_one_letter_code
_entity_poly.pdbx_strand_id
1 'polypeptide(L)'
;MSRTLTNAPLIDAAQGRTPTRTPVWFMRQAGRSLPEYREVREGIPMLDSCFMPELLAEITMQPVRRHDVDAAILFSDIVVPLKAAGVDVDIVPGRGPVVAQPIRSLRDAASLP
;
A
#
# COMPACT_ATOMS: atom_id res chain seq x y z
N MET A 1 19.16 -11.27 7.53
CA MET A 1 20.35 -10.43 7.20
C MET A 1 19.92 -8.99 7.11
N SER A 2 20.46 -8.12 7.94
CA SER A 2 20.24 -6.68 7.84
C SER A 2 21.05 -6.15 6.64
N ARG A 3 20.39 -5.68 5.60
CA ARG A 3 21.03 -5.05 4.44
C ARG A 3 21.32 -3.59 4.79
N THR A 4 22.58 -3.24 4.94
CA THR A 4 22.97 -1.84 5.12
C THR A 4 22.87 -1.12 3.78
N LEU A 5 21.99 -0.13 3.69
CA LEU A 5 21.89 0.74 2.52
C LEU A 5 22.97 1.81 2.60
N THR A 6 23.83 1.87 1.60
CA THR A 6 24.80 2.95 1.40
C THR A 6 24.23 3.96 0.42
N ASN A 7 24.44 5.25 0.68
CA ASN A 7 23.95 6.36 -0.16
C ASN A 7 22.41 6.38 -0.30
N ALA A 8 21.71 6.27 0.82
CA ALA A 8 20.25 6.34 0.88
C ALA A 8 19.81 7.73 1.40
N PRO A 9 19.50 8.71 0.51
CA PRO A 9 19.22 10.09 0.93
C PRO A 9 18.11 10.21 1.96
N LEU A 10 17.06 9.39 1.85
CA LEU A 10 15.96 9.39 2.83
C LEU A 10 16.41 8.93 4.22
N ILE A 11 17.26 7.90 4.28
CA ILE A 11 17.80 7.39 5.54
C ILE A 11 18.73 8.42 6.19
N ASP A 12 19.57 9.07 5.41
CA ASP A 12 20.47 10.13 5.89
C ASP A 12 19.66 11.28 6.49
N ALA A 13 18.64 11.77 5.78
CA ALA A 13 17.76 12.83 6.27
C ALA A 13 17.03 12.41 7.56
N ALA A 14 16.51 11.19 7.61
CA ALA A 14 15.81 10.67 8.79
C ALA A 14 16.72 10.54 10.03
N GLN A 15 18.02 10.37 9.83
CA GLN A 15 19.02 10.29 10.88
C GLN A 15 19.70 11.65 11.18
N GLY A 16 19.19 12.75 10.63
CA GLY A 16 19.73 14.09 10.83
C GLY A 16 21.07 14.35 10.12
N ARG A 17 21.48 13.49 9.20
CA ARG A 17 22.65 13.71 8.34
C ARG A 17 22.26 14.52 7.09
N THR A 18 23.21 15.25 6.53
CA THR A 18 22.99 15.94 5.26
C THR A 18 23.04 14.93 4.11
N PRO A 19 21.93 14.70 3.40
CA PRO A 19 21.90 13.79 2.26
C PRO A 19 22.60 14.40 1.05
N THR A 20 23.04 13.59 0.09
CA THR A 20 23.68 14.03 -1.16
C THR A 20 22.74 14.79 -2.08
N ARG A 21 21.45 14.58 -1.92
CA ARG A 21 20.36 15.29 -2.63
C ARG A 21 19.10 15.29 -1.74
N THR A 22 18.15 16.18 -2.02
CA THR A 22 16.84 16.14 -1.35
C THR A 22 16.16 14.82 -1.66
N PRO A 23 15.81 14.00 -0.65
CA PRO A 23 15.09 12.76 -0.87
C PRO A 23 13.68 13.03 -1.35
N VAL A 24 13.22 12.23 -2.31
CA VAL A 24 11.90 12.34 -2.91
C VAL A 24 11.12 11.04 -2.74
N TRP A 25 9.89 11.18 -2.32
CA TRP A 25 8.87 10.15 -2.33
C TRP A 25 7.54 10.78 -2.74
N PHE A 26 6.77 10.10 -3.59
CA PHE A 26 5.46 10.57 -4.00
C PHE A 26 4.35 9.82 -3.24
N MET A 27 3.42 10.56 -2.65
CA MET A 27 2.19 9.99 -2.10
C MET A 27 1.41 9.27 -3.22
N ARG A 28 0.87 8.09 -2.93
CA ARG A 28 0.13 7.26 -3.89
C ARG A 28 0.97 6.85 -5.11
N GLN A 29 2.22 6.50 -4.88
CA GLN A 29 3.15 6.08 -5.93
C GLN A 29 2.60 4.95 -6.81
N ALA A 30 1.92 3.96 -6.23
CA ALA A 30 1.22 2.90 -6.96
C ALA A 30 -0.09 3.41 -7.58
N GLY A 31 -0.10 4.66 -8.05
CA GLY A 31 -1.29 5.32 -8.54
C GLY A 31 -1.79 4.78 -9.87
N ARG A 32 -3.06 5.07 -10.15
CA ARG A 32 -3.76 4.74 -11.39
C ARG A 32 -3.14 5.36 -12.65
N SER A 33 -2.14 6.22 -12.48
CA SER A 33 -1.44 6.89 -13.59
C SER A 33 -0.46 6.00 -14.33
N LEU A 34 0.05 4.94 -13.69
CA LEU A 34 1.03 4.06 -14.31
C LEU A 34 0.34 3.02 -15.21
N PRO A 35 0.70 2.95 -16.51
CA PRO A 35 0.17 1.92 -17.41
C PRO A 35 0.45 0.52 -16.88
N GLU A 36 1.68 0.26 -16.46
CA GLU A 36 2.13 -1.01 -15.90
C GLU A 36 1.33 -1.44 -14.66
N TYR A 37 0.87 -0.49 -13.84
CA TYR A 37 -0.02 -0.78 -12.72
C TYR A 37 -1.38 -1.31 -13.19
N ARG A 38 -1.92 -0.71 -14.26
CA ARG A 38 -3.19 -1.13 -14.83
C ARG A 38 -3.11 -2.50 -15.48
N GLU A 39 -2.00 -2.78 -16.15
CA GLU A 39 -1.74 -4.08 -16.80
C GLU A 39 -1.69 -5.21 -15.77
N VAL A 40 -0.87 -5.09 -14.72
CA VAL A 40 -0.71 -6.16 -13.71
C VAL A 40 -1.97 -6.37 -12.87
N ARG A 41 -2.88 -5.39 -12.87
CA ARG A 41 -4.13 -5.45 -12.12
C ARG A 41 -5.34 -5.81 -12.97
N GLU A 42 -5.17 -6.03 -14.25
CA GLU A 42 -6.30 -6.37 -15.12
C GLU A 42 -7.04 -7.61 -14.60
N GLY A 43 -8.36 -7.46 -14.37
CA GLY A 43 -9.20 -8.51 -13.82
C GLY A 43 -9.01 -8.83 -12.33
N ILE A 44 -8.10 -8.15 -11.63
CA ILE A 44 -7.85 -8.37 -10.19
C ILE A 44 -8.44 -7.22 -9.38
N PRO A 45 -9.39 -7.47 -8.46
CA PRO A 45 -9.89 -6.44 -7.54
C PRO A 45 -8.75 -5.83 -6.69
N MET A 46 -8.87 -4.55 -6.35
CA MET A 46 -7.80 -3.83 -5.65
C MET A 46 -7.47 -4.48 -4.30
N LEU A 47 -8.47 -4.86 -3.54
CA LEU A 47 -8.25 -5.45 -2.23
C LEU A 47 -7.62 -6.85 -2.33
N ASP A 48 -8.00 -7.64 -3.33
CA ASP A 48 -7.41 -8.96 -3.56
C ASP A 48 -5.93 -8.87 -3.91
N SER A 49 -5.53 -7.84 -4.67
CA SER A 49 -4.12 -7.60 -5.01
C SER A 49 -3.26 -7.35 -3.75
N CYS A 50 -3.85 -6.82 -2.67
CA CYS A 50 -3.14 -6.61 -1.41
C CYS A 50 -2.82 -7.92 -0.65
N PHE A 51 -3.46 -9.03 -1.02
CA PHE A 51 -3.21 -10.37 -0.46
C PHE A 51 -2.37 -11.27 -1.37
N MET A 52 -1.83 -10.72 -2.45
CA MET A 52 -0.97 -11.42 -3.41
C MET A 52 0.47 -10.89 -3.29
N PRO A 53 1.36 -11.53 -2.50
CA PRO A 53 2.67 -10.95 -2.13
C PRO A 53 3.54 -10.56 -3.32
N GLU A 54 3.60 -11.39 -4.35
CA GLU A 54 4.42 -11.13 -5.54
C GLU A 54 3.88 -9.92 -6.33
N LEU A 55 2.56 -9.86 -6.52
CA LEU A 55 1.91 -8.75 -7.18
C LEU A 55 2.04 -7.46 -6.37
N LEU A 56 1.88 -7.56 -5.04
CA LEU A 56 2.06 -6.45 -4.12
C LEU A 56 3.47 -5.86 -4.18
N ALA A 57 4.49 -6.72 -4.19
CA ALA A 57 5.88 -6.30 -4.34
C ALA A 57 6.12 -5.62 -5.70
N GLU A 58 5.60 -6.19 -6.77
CA GLU A 58 5.71 -5.61 -8.11
C GLU A 58 5.08 -4.20 -8.16
N ILE A 59 3.83 -4.05 -7.72
CA ILE A 59 3.12 -2.77 -7.69
C ILE A 59 3.90 -1.75 -6.84
N THR A 60 4.42 -2.15 -5.69
CA THR A 60 5.19 -1.28 -4.79
C THR A 60 6.45 -0.74 -5.47
N MET A 61 7.11 -1.55 -6.28
CA MET A 61 8.37 -1.19 -6.92
C MET A 61 8.23 -0.46 -8.25
N GLN A 62 7.07 -0.49 -8.89
CA GLN A 62 6.85 0.18 -10.19
C GLN A 62 7.18 1.69 -10.15
N PRO A 63 6.70 2.48 -9.18
CA PRO A 63 7.04 3.89 -9.10
C PRO A 63 8.53 4.16 -8.89
N VAL A 64 9.20 3.31 -8.12
CA VAL A 64 10.64 3.44 -7.89
C VAL A 64 11.42 3.27 -9.20
N ARG A 65 11.09 2.24 -9.97
CA ARG A 65 11.74 1.99 -11.27
C ARG A 65 11.42 3.07 -12.30
N ARG A 66 10.18 3.57 -12.27
CA ARG A 66 9.69 4.57 -13.25
C ARG A 66 10.22 5.96 -12.99
N HIS A 67 10.31 6.36 -11.74
CA HIS A 67 10.58 7.75 -11.34
C HIS A 67 11.90 7.92 -10.60
N ASP A 68 12.63 6.84 -10.33
CA ASP A 68 13.90 6.84 -9.59
C ASP A 68 13.80 7.61 -8.26
N VAL A 69 12.71 7.38 -7.52
CA VAL A 69 12.48 8.00 -6.21
C VAL A 69 13.23 7.27 -5.10
N ASP A 70 13.40 7.95 -3.97
CA ASP A 70 14.27 7.51 -2.87
C ASP A 70 13.59 6.57 -1.87
N ALA A 71 12.29 6.34 -2.01
CA ALA A 71 11.54 5.44 -1.14
C ALA A 71 10.44 4.69 -1.90
N ALA A 72 10.21 3.46 -1.49
CA ALA A 72 9.03 2.68 -1.83
C ALA A 72 8.11 2.59 -0.63
N ILE A 73 6.83 2.88 -0.84
CA ILE A 73 5.79 2.67 0.17
C ILE A 73 4.99 1.43 -0.21
N LEU A 74 4.88 0.49 0.70
CA LEU A 74 4.12 -0.73 0.47
C LEU A 74 2.71 -0.40 0.00
N PHE A 75 2.37 -0.91 -1.19
CA PHE A 75 1.01 -0.80 -1.70
C PHE A 75 0.04 -1.54 -0.77
N SER A 76 -0.97 -0.84 -0.28
CA SER A 76 -1.95 -1.43 0.64
C SER A 76 -3.20 -0.55 0.71
N ASP A 77 -4.19 -1.02 1.47
CA ASP A 77 -5.36 -0.26 1.88
C ASP A 77 -5.57 -0.34 3.38
N ILE A 78 -6.20 0.68 3.96
CA ILE A 78 -6.44 0.76 5.41
C ILE A 78 -7.38 -0.33 5.92
N VAL A 79 -8.18 -0.96 5.05
CA VAL A 79 -9.11 -2.04 5.43
C VAL A 79 -8.48 -3.44 5.35
N VAL A 80 -7.25 -3.56 4.83
CA VAL A 80 -6.55 -4.87 4.74
C VAL A 80 -6.44 -5.56 6.09
N PRO A 81 -6.03 -4.91 7.18
CA PRO A 81 -5.98 -5.56 8.50
C PRO A 81 -7.34 -6.02 8.99
N LEU A 82 -8.42 -5.28 8.70
CA LEU A 82 -9.77 -5.65 9.07
C LEU A 82 -10.23 -6.90 8.31
N LYS A 83 -10.00 -6.94 7.00
CA LYS A 83 -10.32 -8.12 6.18
C LYS A 83 -9.51 -9.34 6.62
N ALA A 84 -8.24 -9.17 6.91
CA ALA A 84 -7.38 -10.23 7.43
C ALA A 84 -7.83 -10.76 8.80
N ALA A 85 -8.41 -9.90 9.63
CA ALA A 85 -9.00 -10.28 10.91
C ALA A 85 -10.38 -10.96 10.79
N GLY A 86 -10.95 -11.09 9.59
CA GLY A 86 -12.22 -11.75 9.35
C GLY A 86 -13.44 -10.82 9.26
N VAL A 87 -13.23 -9.50 9.27
CA VAL A 87 -14.33 -8.55 9.02
C VAL A 87 -14.73 -8.62 7.54
N ASP A 88 -16.03 -8.78 7.29
CA ASP A 88 -16.57 -8.79 5.93
C ASP A 88 -16.62 -7.36 5.37
N VAL A 89 -15.51 -6.97 4.77
CA VAL A 89 -15.32 -5.66 4.13
C VAL A 89 -14.78 -5.83 2.72
N ASP A 90 -15.26 -5.00 1.80
CA ASP A 90 -14.76 -4.97 0.42
C ASP A 90 -14.76 -3.54 -0.13
N ILE A 91 -14.03 -3.33 -1.22
CA ILE A 91 -13.98 -2.05 -1.93
C ILE A 91 -14.82 -2.16 -3.20
N VAL A 92 -15.98 -1.52 -3.17
CA VAL A 92 -16.94 -1.53 -4.27
C VAL A 92 -16.64 -0.35 -5.21
N PRO A 93 -16.45 -0.60 -6.51
CA PRO A 93 -16.23 0.47 -7.49
C PRO A 93 -17.32 1.55 -7.43
N GLY A 94 -16.90 2.82 -7.42
CA GLY A 94 -17.80 3.97 -7.34
C GLY A 94 -18.44 4.23 -5.97
N ARG A 95 -18.26 3.34 -5.02
CA ARG A 95 -18.84 3.44 -3.68
C ARG A 95 -17.78 3.51 -2.57
N GLY A 96 -16.63 2.87 -2.78
CA GLY A 96 -15.55 2.79 -1.79
C GLY A 96 -15.70 1.59 -0.85
N PRO A 97 -15.11 1.64 0.36
CA PRO A 97 -15.17 0.54 1.30
C PRO A 97 -16.60 0.34 1.83
N VAL A 98 -17.04 -0.91 1.80
CA VAL A 98 -18.36 -1.34 2.27
C VAL A 98 -18.19 -2.47 3.27
N VAL A 99 -18.68 -2.28 4.49
CA VAL A 99 -18.72 -3.30 5.52
C VAL A 99 -20.11 -3.95 5.49
N ALA A 100 -20.17 -5.27 5.31
CA ALA A 100 -21.43 -5.98 5.19
C ALA A 100 -22.30 -5.87 6.45
N GLN A 101 -21.66 -5.92 7.61
CA GLN A 101 -22.31 -5.77 8.92
C GLN A 101 -21.66 -4.63 9.71
N PRO A 102 -22.08 -3.37 9.47
CA PRO A 102 -21.51 -2.25 10.18
C PRO A 102 -21.88 -2.26 11.66
N ILE A 103 -20.91 -1.89 12.51
CA ILE A 103 -21.11 -1.80 13.97
C ILE A 103 -22.06 -0.63 14.27
N ARG A 104 -23.18 -0.94 14.93
CA ARG A 104 -24.19 0.05 15.33
C ARG A 104 -24.54 -0.01 16.82
N SER A 105 -23.99 -0.98 17.54
CA SER A 105 -24.23 -1.21 18.96
C SER A 105 -23.01 -1.80 19.66
N LEU A 106 -22.96 -1.73 20.98
CA LEU A 106 -21.95 -2.43 21.77
C LEU A 106 -21.97 -3.95 21.56
N ARG A 107 -23.14 -4.51 21.28
CA ARG A 107 -23.28 -5.94 20.97
C ARG A 107 -22.57 -6.27 19.65
N ASP A 108 -22.72 -5.44 18.63
CA ASP A 108 -22.04 -5.64 17.35
C ASP A 108 -20.53 -5.56 17.54
N ALA A 109 -20.04 -4.60 18.33
CA ALA A 109 -18.64 -4.47 18.64
C ALA A 109 -18.08 -5.70 19.38
N ALA A 110 -18.85 -6.27 20.30
CA ALA A 110 -18.47 -7.49 21.03
C ALA A 110 -18.48 -8.76 20.17
N SER A 111 -19.09 -8.72 18.99
CA SER A 111 -19.14 -9.83 18.04
C SER A 111 -18.06 -9.81 16.96
N LEU A 112 -17.16 -8.83 17.00
CA LEU A 112 -16.03 -8.78 16.07
C LEU A 112 -15.09 -9.97 16.28
N PRO A 113 -14.51 -10.52 15.19
CA PRO A 113 -13.58 -11.64 15.26
C PRO A 113 -12.27 -11.28 16.00
#